data_cb2b57f8849497538db8fbf6eb7337a7
#
_entry.id   cb2b57f8849497538db8fbf6eb7337a7
#
_cell.length_a   1.000
_cell.length_b   1.000
_cell.length_c   1.000
_cell.angle_alpha   90.00
_cell.angle_beta   90.00
_cell.angle_gamma   90.00
#
_symmetry.space_group_name_H-M   'P 1'
#
loop_
_entity.id
_entity.type
_entity.pdbx_description
1 polymer ?
#
loop_
_entity_poly.entity_id
_entity_poly.type
_entity_poly.pdbx_seq_one_letter_code
_entity_poly.pdbx_strand_id
1 'polypeptide(L)'
;KLGNFYGDILGFVTALGLAVGAVVIRSAKTKNLVPAAVVGKLFVATFALFFIESFVLIDKDLLIIPLMCILCVAIPFVLVTIAPRFIPAAEVNLFFLLETIIGPIWVWLIIKEQPSIETLQGGIIIIITIAIHSYLKLKKS
;
A
#
# COMPACT_ATOMS: atom_id res chain seq x y z
N LYS A 1 11.33 7.53 21.52
CA LYS A 1 9.87 7.49 21.66
C LYS A 1 9.45 6.06 21.41
N LEU A 2 8.96 5.39 22.43
CA LEU A 2 8.33 4.07 22.30
C LEU A 2 7.20 4.20 21.27
N GLY A 3 7.22 3.38 20.22
CA GLY A 3 6.16 3.32 19.24
C GLY A 3 4.83 3.12 19.96
N ASN A 4 3.77 3.69 19.42
CA ASN A 4 2.46 3.60 20.02
C ASN A 4 1.96 2.16 19.79
N PHE A 5 1.95 1.32 20.82
CA PHE A 5 1.55 -0.11 20.74
C PHE A 5 0.22 -0.32 19.99
N TYR A 6 -0.72 0.60 20.16
CA TYR A 6 -1.97 0.59 19.40
C TYR A 6 -1.76 0.81 17.89
N GLY A 7 -0.82 1.70 17.51
CA GLY A 7 -0.45 1.93 16.12
C GLY A 7 0.17 0.68 15.48
N ASP A 8 1.01 -0.02 16.22
CA ASP A 8 1.68 -1.24 15.74
C ASP A 8 0.65 -2.37 15.52
N ILE A 9 -0.32 -2.53 16.44
CA ILE A 9 -1.43 -3.48 16.27
C ILE A 9 -2.27 -3.14 15.04
N LEU A 10 -2.65 -1.88 14.87
CA LEU A 10 -3.43 -1.42 13.70
C LEU A 10 -2.65 -1.64 12.40
N GLY A 11 -1.35 -1.38 12.40
CA GLY A 11 -0.45 -1.67 11.27
C GLY A 11 -0.45 -3.16 10.92
N PHE A 12 -0.34 -4.04 11.91
CA PHE A 12 -0.38 -5.48 11.72
C PHE A 12 -1.73 -5.95 11.15
N VAL A 13 -2.85 -5.46 11.69
CA VAL A 13 -4.20 -5.77 11.19
C VAL A 13 -4.35 -5.32 9.73
N THR A 14 -3.84 -4.13 9.39
CA THR A 14 -3.83 -3.61 8.01
C THR A 14 -3.03 -4.52 7.08
N ALA A 15 -1.84 -4.94 7.49
CA ALA A 15 -1.00 -5.85 6.71
C ALA A 15 -1.68 -7.20 6.47
N LEU A 16 -2.33 -7.77 7.49
CA LEU A 16 -3.13 -8.98 7.35
C LEU A 16 -4.28 -8.79 6.37
N GLY A 17 -5.01 -7.67 6.47
CA GLY A 17 -6.11 -7.34 5.55
C GLY A 17 -5.66 -7.27 4.10
N LEU A 18 -4.51 -6.63 3.84
CA LEU A 18 -3.90 -6.55 2.50
C LEU A 18 -3.48 -7.93 1.99
N ALA A 19 -2.86 -8.76 2.83
CA ALA A 19 -2.43 -10.10 2.47
C ALA A 19 -3.64 -10.99 2.11
N VAL A 20 -4.67 -11.00 2.94
CA VAL A 20 -5.92 -11.74 2.68
C VAL A 20 -6.59 -11.24 1.40
N GLY A 21 -6.67 -9.91 1.22
CA GLY A 21 -7.22 -9.29 0.01
C GLY A 21 -6.49 -9.75 -1.25
N ALA A 22 -5.16 -9.76 -1.25
CA ALA A 22 -4.35 -10.22 -2.37
C ALA A 22 -4.61 -11.71 -2.71
N VAL A 23 -4.75 -12.57 -1.69
CA VAL A 23 -5.07 -13.99 -1.89
C VAL A 23 -6.48 -14.16 -2.45
N VAL A 24 -7.47 -13.43 -1.93
CA VAL A 24 -8.86 -13.46 -2.44
C VAL A 24 -8.92 -13.01 -3.89
N ILE A 25 -8.25 -11.91 -4.24
CA ILE A 25 -8.19 -11.42 -5.62
C ILE A 25 -7.54 -12.48 -6.52
N ARG A 26 -6.47 -13.10 -6.07
CA ARG A 26 -5.78 -14.17 -6.83
C ARG A 26 -6.64 -15.41 -7.01
N SER A 27 -7.40 -15.83 -6.02
CA SER A 27 -8.30 -16.99 -6.11
C SER A 27 -9.44 -16.76 -7.09
N ALA A 28 -9.90 -15.51 -7.21
CA ALA A 28 -11.00 -15.11 -8.10
C ALA A 28 -10.51 -14.53 -9.44
N LYS A 29 -9.33 -14.94 -9.93
CA LYS A 29 -8.67 -14.39 -11.14
C LYS A 29 -9.51 -14.39 -12.41
N THR A 30 -10.54 -15.23 -12.50
CA THR A 30 -11.47 -15.28 -13.65
C THR A 30 -12.57 -14.20 -13.57
N LYS A 31 -12.79 -13.61 -12.41
CA LYS A 31 -13.83 -12.62 -12.15
C LYS A 31 -13.23 -11.20 -12.07
N ASN A 32 -13.99 -10.22 -12.55
CA ASN A 32 -13.62 -8.82 -12.37
C ASN A 32 -13.99 -8.36 -10.95
N LEU A 33 -13.00 -8.21 -10.07
CA LEU A 33 -13.20 -7.75 -8.70
C LEU A 33 -13.08 -6.24 -8.52
N VAL A 34 -12.82 -5.47 -9.58
CA VAL A 34 -12.75 -4.01 -9.51
C VAL A 34 -14.04 -3.39 -8.95
N PRO A 35 -15.26 -3.80 -9.38
CA PRO A 35 -16.49 -3.26 -8.79
C PRO A 35 -16.61 -3.54 -7.28
N ALA A 36 -16.24 -4.76 -6.84
CA ALA A 36 -16.24 -5.12 -5.41
C ALA A 36 -15.25 -4.26 -4.62
N ALA A 37 -14.07 -3.99 -5.18
CA ALA A 37 -13.08 -3.11 -4.57
C ALA A 37 -13.59 -1.67 -4.45
N VAL A 38 -14.31 -1.15 -5.45
CA VAL A 38 -14.95 0.18 -5.40
C VAL A 38 -15.99 0.24 -4.28
N VAL A 39 -16.86 -0.76 -4.19
CA VAL A 39 -17.87 -0.83 -3.11
C VAL A 39 -17.18 -0.86 -1.74
N GLY A 40 -16.13 -1.67 -1.57
CA GLY A 40 -15.35 -1.70 -0.33
C GLY A 40 -14.76 -0.33 0.05
N LYS A 41 -14.24 0.43 -0.92
CA LYS A 41 -13.74 1.79 -0.68
C LYS A 41 -14.86 2.77 -0.30
N LEU A 42 -16.04 2.65 -0.89
CA LEU A 42 -17.20 3.46 -0.51
C LEU A 42 -17.62 3.18 0.94
N PHE A 43 -17.62 1.91 1.38
CA PHE A 43 -17.87 1.58 2.79
C PHE A 43 -16.86 2.25 3.72
N VAL A 44 -15.55 2.16 3.39
CA VAL A 44 -14.50 2.79 4.19
C VAL A 44 -14.68 4.31 4.22
N ALA A 45 -14.97 4.94 3.07
CA ALA A 45 -15.20 6.38 2.99
C ALA A 45 -16.41 6.81 3.83
N THR A 46 -17.53 6.07 3.73
CA THR A 46 -18.74 6.35 4.52
C THR A 46 -18.44 6.19 6.02
N PHE A 47 -17.73 5.14 6.41
CA PHE A 47 -17.35 4.94 7.80
C PHE A 47 -16.43 6.05 8.32
N ALA A 48 -15.47 6.50 7.52
CA ALA A 48 -14.55 7.58 7.88
C ALA A 48 -15.29 8.91 8.15
N LEU A 49 -16.43 9.17 7.48
CA LEU A 49 -17.21 10.39 7.71
C LEU A 49 -17.69 10.55 9.16
N PHE A 50 -17.90 9.43 9.89
CA PHE A 50 -18.31 9.48 11.30
C PHE A 50 -17.19 9.94 12.24
N PHE A 51 -15.93 9.96 11.76
CA PHE A 51 -14.76 10.34 12.57
C PHE A 51 -14.17 11.70 12.16
N ILE A 52 -14.81 12.40 11.23
CA ILE A 52 -14.37 13.73 10.80
C ILE A 52 -14.88 14.77 11.80
N GLU A 53 -13.96 15.43 12.50
CA GLU A 53 -14.29 16.50 13.46
C GLU A 53 -14.54 17.85 12.77
N SER A 54 -13.81 18.13 11.68
CA SER A 54 -13.96 19.36 10.91
C SER A 54 -13.56 19.18 9.46
N PHE A 55 -14.31 19.78 8.54
CA PHE A 55 -14.01 19.78 7.12
C PHE A 55 -13.50 21.17 6.72
N VAL A 56 -12.20 21.37 6.79
CA VAL A 56 -11.58 22.64 6.35
C VAL A 56 -10.89 22.38 5.01
N LEU A 57 -11.47 22.91 3.94
CA LEU A 57 -10.91 22.89 2.59
C LEU A 57 -10.42 24.29 2.24
N ILE A 58 -9.21 24.40 1.75
CA ILE A 58 -8.64 25.62 1.16
C ILE A 58 -8.90 25.56 -0.35
N ASP A 59 -9.06 26.69 -1.02
CA ASP A 59 -9.42 26.77 -2.45
C ASP A 59 -8.60 25.86 -3.37
N LYS A 60 -7.32 25.68 -3.08
CA LYS A 60 -6.46 24.77 -3.84
C LYS A 60 -6.74 23.29 -3.60
N ASP A 61 -7.31 22.93 -2.46
CA ASP A 61 -7.60 21.54 -2.10
C ASP A 61 -8.70 20.95 -2.98
N LEU A 62 -9.63 21.79 -3.45
CA LEU A 62 -10.70 21.39 -4.37
C LEU A 62 -10.18 20.80 -5.70
N LEU A 63 -8.98 21.19 -6.11
CA LEU A 63 -8.34 20.66 -7.33
C LEU A 63 -7.31 19.58 -6.99
N ILE A 64 -6.49 19.83 -5.96
CA ILE A 64 -5.36 18.96 -5.62
C ILE A 64 -5.86 17.62 -5.08
N ILE A 65 -6.84 17.62 -4.18
CA ILE A 65 -7.35 16.38 -3.55
C ILE A 65 -7.96 15.42 -4.59
N PRO A 66 -8.89 15.83 -5.48
CA PRO A 66 -9.41 14.93 -6.51
C PRO A 66 -8.31 14.43 -7.46
N LEU A 67 -7.37 15.28 -7.85
CA LEU A 67 -6.27 14.88 -8.72
C LEU A 67 -5.38 13.83 -8.06
N MET A 68 -5.01 14.03 -6.80
CA MET A 68 -4.24 13.06 -6.00
C MET A 68 -5.03 11.76 -5.80
N CYS A 69 -6.33 11.84 -5.51
CA CYS A 69 -7.17 10.66 -5.36
C CYS A 69 -7.25 9.83 -6.65
N ILE A 70 -7.32 10.48 -7.81
CA ILE A 70 -7.36 9.76 -9.10
C ILE A 70 -5.99 9.18 -9.44
N LEU A 71 -4.93 9.99 -9.43
CA LEU A 71 -3.60 9.59 -9.91
C LEU A 71 -2.88 8.66 -8.93
N CYS A 72 -2.94 8.96 -7.64
CA CYS A 72 -2.14 8.24 -6.63
C CYS A 72 -2.92 7.16 -5.90
N VAL A 73 -4.26 7.14 -5.98
CA VAL A 73 -5.08 6.14 -5.29
C VAL A 73 -5.89 5.31 -6.27
N ALA A 74 -6.76 5.91 -7.08
CA ALA A 74 -7.71 5.16 -7.90
C ALA A 74 -7.01 4.33 -8.98
N ILE A 75 -6.12 4.95 -9.77
CA ILE A 75 -5.40 4.25 -10.85
C ILE A 75 -4.52 3.13 -10.28
N PRO A 76 -3.60 3.37 -9.32
CA PRO A 76 -2.80 2.29 -8.74
C PRO A 76 -3.64 1.18 -8.12
N PHE A 77 -4.74 1.53 -7.46
CA PHE A 77 -5.60 0.53 -6.83
C PHE A 77 -6.29 -0.40 -7.84
N VAL A 78 -6.75 0.14 -8.96
CA VAL A 78 -7.28 -0.66 -10.07
C VAL A 78 -6.21 -1.60 -10.62
N LEU A 79 -4.99 -1.08 -10.85
CA LEU A 79 -3.86 -1.88 -11.35
C LEU A 79 -3.51 -3.02 -10.39
N VAL A 80 -3.43 -2.73 -9.09
CA VAL A 80 -3.16 -3.73 -8.04
C VAL A 80 -4.28 -4.78 -7.95
N THR A 81 -5.53 -4.39 -8.17
CA THR A 81 -6.67 -5.32 -8.18
C THR A 81 -6.64 -6.25 -9.41
N ILE A 82 -6.08 -5.79 -10.52
CA ILE A 82 -5.98 -6.56 -11.77
C ILE A 82 -4.71 -7.41 -11.79
N ALA A 83 -3.59 -6.93 -11.28
CA ALA A 83 -2.27 -7.55 -11.35
C ALA A 83 -2.26 -9.04 -10.92
N PRO A 84 -2.92 -9.48 -9.82
CA PRO A 84 -2.93 -10.88 -9.40
C PRO A 84 -3.59 -11.84 -10.37
N ARG A 85 -4.25 -11.35 -11.41
CA ARG A 85 -4.77 -12.18 -12.49
C ARG A 85 -3.66 -12.71 -13.40
N PHE A 86 -2.59 -11.95 -13.55
CA PHE A 86 -1.50 -12.21 -14.48
C PHE A 86 -0.27 -12.78 -13.79
N ILE A 87 0.01 -12.31 -12.58
CA ILE A 87 1.18 -12.70 -11.79
C ILE A 87 0.77 -13.23 -10.40
N PRO A 88 1.60 -14.07 -9.75
CA PRO A 88 1.34 -14.53 -8.39
C PRO A 88 1.15 -13.39 -7.39
N ALA A 89 0.22 -13.54 -6.44
CA ALA A 89 -0.03 -12.53 -5.41
C ALA A 89 1.23 -12.17 -4.61
N ALA A 90 2.13 -13.14 -4.39
CA ALA A 90 3.41 -12.89 -3.73
C ALA A 90 4.30 -11.91 -4.51
N GLU A 91 4.30 -11.97 -5.84
CA GLU A 91 5.06 -11.02 -6.68
C GLU A 91 4.44 -9.63 -6.65
N VAL A 92 3.10 -9.52 -6.68
CA VAL A 92 2.43 -8.22 -6.50
C VAL A 92 2.84 -7.59 -5.17
N ASN A 93 2.86 -8.38 -4.10
CA ASN A 93 3.24 -7.88 -2.77
C ASN A 93 4.73 -7.46 -2.70
N LEU A 94 5.62 -8.06 -3.51
CA LEU A 94 7.01 -7.61 -3.60
C LEU A 94 7.13 -6.17 -4.14
N PHE A 95 6.25 -5.75 -5.05
CA PHE A 95 6.22 -4.36 -5.53
C PHE A 95 5.84 -3.39 -4.42
N PHE A 96 4.93 -3.76 -3.50
CA PHE A 96 4.65 -2.93 -2.33
C PHE A 96 5.86 -2.80 -1.38
N LEU A 97 6.64 -3.87 -1.24
CA LEU A 97 7.88 -3.80 -0.46
C LEU A 97 8.91 -2.85 -1.10
N LEU A 98 8.98 -2.80 -2.44
CA LEU A 98 9.81 -1.82 -3.14
C LEU A 98 9.34 -0.38 -2.90
N GLU A 99 8.03 -0.14 -2.90
CA GLU A 99 7.44 1.15 -2.58
C GLU A 99 7.83 1.62 -1.18
N THR A 100 7.83 0.71 -0.21
CA THR A 100 8.24 1.00 1.19
C THR A 100 9.69 1.51 1.28
N ILE A 101 10.55 1.11 0.36
CA ILE A 101 11.95 1.57 0.28
C ILE A 101 12.05 2.88 -0.50
N ILE A 102 11.39 2.93 -1.66
CA ILE A 102 11.48 4.07 -2.58
C ILE A 102 10.80 5.32 -1.98
N GLY A 103 9.71 5.15 -1.22
CA GLY A 103 8.98 6.25 -0.58
C GLY A 103 9.87 7.14 0.28
N PRO A 104 10.56 6.63 1.32
CA PRO A 104 11.50 7.41 2.12
C PRO A 104 12.63 8.04 1.33
N ILE A 105 13.13 7.39 0.28
CA ILE A 105 14.16 7.95 -0.60
C ILE A 105 13.65 9.20 -1.34
N TRP A 106 12.43 9.15 -1.88
CA TRP A 106 11.80 10.30 -2.52
C TRP A 106 11.57 11.46 -1.55
N VAL A 107 11.08 11.17 -0.33
CA VAL A 107 10.92 12.18 0.73
C VAL A 107 12.27 12.84 1.04
N TRP A 108 13.32 12.06 1.20
CA TRP A 108 14.65 12.60 1.45
C TRP A 108 15.18 13.47 0.30
N LEU A 109 15.01 13.02 -0.94
CA LEU A 109 15.52 13.75 -2.11
C LEU A 109 14.75 15.06 -2.39
N ILE A 110 13.41 15.05 -2.22
CA ILE A 110 12.56 16.18 -2.59
C ILE A 110 12.37 17.13 -1.41
N ILE A 111 12.03 16.61 -0.24
CA ILE A 111 11.69 17.40 0.97
C ILE A 111 12.93 17.67 1.82
N LYS A 112 14.05 16.94 1.56
CA LYS A 112 15.32 17.01 2.31
C LYS A 112 15.17 16.56 3.79
N GLU A 113 14.13 15.83 4.11
CA GLU A 113 13.95 15.21 5.41
C GLU A 113 14.73 13.90 5.47
N GLN A 114 15.69 13.82 6.41
CA GLN A 114 16.52 12.62 6.54
C GLN A 114 15.71 11.48 7.16
N PRO A 115 15.72 10.27 6.56
CA PRO A 115 15.07 9.11 7.14
C PRO A 115 15.73 8.74 8.47
N SER A 116 14.94 8.26 9.42
CA SER A 116 15.45 7.79 10.70
C SER A 116 16.32 6.54 10.52
N ILE A 117 17.18 6.27 11.49
CA ILE A 117 18.05 5.07 11.48
C ILE A 117 17.19 3.81 11.43
N GLU A 118 16.06 3.79 12.13
CA GLU A 118 15.12 2.68 12.16
C GLU A 118 14.51 2.43 10.77
N THR A 119 14.18 3.49 10.05
CA THR A 119 13.68 3.42 8.66
C THR A 119 14.73 2.81 7.72
N LEU A 120 16.00 3.20 7.87
CA LEU A 120 17.10 2.65 7.08
C LEU A 120 17.33 1.16 7.40
N GLN A 121 17.31 0.80 8.67
CA GLN A 121 17.46 -0.61 9.10
C GLN A 121 16.31 -1.47 8.57
N GLY A 122 15.06 -1.01 8.69
CA GLY A 122 13.90 -1.68 8.13
C GLY A 122 14.01 -1.88 6.61
N GLY A 123 14.43 -0.84 5.89
CA GLY A 123 14.66 -0.89 4.44
C GLY A 123 15.70 -1.94 4.03
N ILE A 124 16.82 -2.03 4.76
CA ILE A 124 17.86 -3.04 4.52
C ILE A 124 17.32 -4.47 4.71
N ILE A 125 16.56 -4.71 5.78
CA ILE A 125 15.96 -6.02 6.06
C ILE A 125 15.01 -6.42 4.91
N ILE A 126 14.20 -5.48 4.42
CA ILE A 126 13.28 -5.71 3.30
C ILE A 126 14.06 -6.08 2.03
N ILE A 127 15.12 -5.32 1.69
CA ILE A 127 15.96 -5.60 0.50
C ILE A 127 16.57 -7.01 0.58
N ILE A 128 17.13 -7.36 1.73
CA ILE A 128 17.72 -8.69 1.94
C ILE A 128 16.67 -9.78 1.79
N THR A 129 15.47 -9.57 2.35
CA THR A 129 14.37 -10.53 2.27
C THR A 129 13.92 -10.75 0.82
N ILE A 130 13.76 -9.66 0.04
CA ILE A 130 13.42 -9.74 -1.38
C ILE A 130 14.51 -10.46 -2.18
N ALA A 131 15.76 -10.14 -1.93
CA ALA A 131 16.90 -10.77 -2.61
C ALA A 131 16.94 -12.29 -2.35
N ILE A 132 16.79 -12.71 -1.09
CA ILE A 132 16.74 -14.12 -0.71
C ILE A 132 15.55 -14.81 -1.37
N HIS A 133 14.36 -14.21 -1.32
CA HIS A 133 13.16 -14.77 -1.94
C HIS A 133 13.34 -14.96 -3.45
N SER A 134 13.86 -13.96 -4.14
CA SER A 134 14.11 -14.01 -5.59
C SER A 134 15.16 -15.07 -5.94
N TYR A 135 16.23 -15.16 -5.16
CA TYR A 135 17.26 -16.18 -5.36
C TYR A 135 16.72 -17.61 -5.20
N LEU A 136 15.94 -17.85 -4.13
CA LEU A 136 15.35 -19.17 -3.89
C LEU A 136 14.36 -19.57 -4.97
N LYS A 137 13.64 -18.59 -5.54
CA LYS A 137 12.70 -18.84 -6.65
C LYS A 137 13.43 -19.22 -7.94
N LEU A 138 14.51 -18.52 -8.27
CA LEU A 138 15.34 -18.83 -9.45
C LEU A 138 15.96 -20.24 -9.38
N LYS A 139 16.29 -20.71 -8.17
CA LYS A 139 16.86 -22.06 -7.97
C LYS A 139 15.82 -23.17 -8.14
N LYS A 140 14.51 -22.87 -8.02
CA LYS A 140 13.41 -23.83 -8.14
C LYS A 140 12.79 -23.89 -9.54
N SER A 141 13.12 -22.94 -10.41
CA SER A 141 12.72 -22.88 -11.81
C SER A 141 13.74 -23.56 -12.70
#